data_33f9b7bddc3e85c7e49feef81822a993
#
_entry.id   33f9b7bddc3e85c7e49feef81822a993
#
_cell.length_a   1.000
_cell.length_b   1.000
_cell.length_c   1.000
_cell.angle_alpha   90.00
_cell.angle_beta   90.00
_cell.angle_gamma   90.00
#
_symmetry.space_group_name_H-M   'P 1'
#
loop_
_entity.id
_entity.type
_entity.pdbx_description
1 polymer ?
#
loop_
_entity_poly.entity_id
_entity_poly.type
_entity_poly.pdbx_seq_one_letter_code
_entity_poly.pdbx_strand_id
1 'polypeptide(L)'
;MNNKGFISTSVVYSFFLIILLILLFIVSDLVNNRVLLNKFKEEVKAELSDDNLTRYLIGHSEELGLVYHDSSLSEGALDNSYRYIGANPNNYICFGSDATTCPTNNLYRIIGVIDGKIKVVKNTAISSQAYSSSASNVYETSSIYNYLNNEFLNSFEDSWRNAIVNSNWYVGGFSSSYSSNKAFNIYDVEVGNNRSDTYIAAKVGLMYVSDYAYATVTTNYVGPINGNSNWLHNNQNTWFITRVSNYDDRAYYLTNSGTLANNVVTTAYQIRPTFYLNGRLRYVSGDGSSASPYRIEV
;
A
#
# COMPACT_ATOMS: atom_id res chain seq x y z
N MET A 1 -52.51 49.28 46.09
CA MET A 1 -51.72 48.24 46.81
C MET A 1 -50.58 47.76 45.93
N ASN A 2 -49.34 48.20 46.27
CA ASN A 2 -48.15 47.76 45.53
C ASN A 2 -47.69 46.49 46.12
N ASN A 3 -47.96 45.35 45.43
CA ASN A 3 -47.35 44.05 45.72
C ASN A 3 -45.92 44.06 45.17
N LYS A 4 -44.97 44.49 45.97
CA LYS A 4 -43.55 44.16 45.71
C LYS A 4 -43.36 42.75 46.05
N GLY A 5 -43.25 41.84 45.00
CA GLY A 5 -42.93 40.46 45.17
C GLY A 5 -41.55 40.33 45.80
N PHE A 6 -41.46 39.76 47.00
CA PHE A 6 -40.23 39.47 47.71
C PHE A 6 -39.68 38.18 47.16
N ILE A 7 -38.66 38.25 46.32
CA ILE A 7 -37.94 37.07 45.88
C ILE A 7 -37.14 36.56 47.08
N SER A 8 -37.43 35.32 47.51
CA SER A 8 -36.75 34.71 48.66
C SER A 8 -35.26 34.57 48.37
N THR A 9 -34.41 34.90 49.32
CA THR A 9 -32.94 34.78 49.24
C THR A 9 -32.52 33.37 48.75
N SER A 10 -33.24 32.34 49.15
CA SER A 10 -32.97 30.98 48.72
C SER A 10 -33.17 30.78 47.21
N VAL A 11 -34.13 31.43 46.59
CA VAL A 11 -34.32 31.37 45.11
C VAL A 11 -33.16 32.02 44.41
N VAL A 12 -32.66 33.15 44.95
CA VAL A 12 -31.48 33.83 44.36
C VAL A 12 -30.24 32.94 44.45
N TYR A 13 -30.01 32.31 45.62
CA TYR A 13 -28.87 31.37 45.79
C TYR A 13 -29.00 30.14 44.88
N SER A 14 -30.19 29.56 44.74
CA SER A 14 -30.42 28.42 43.84
C SER A 14 -30.12 28.81 42.37
N PHE A 15 -30.52 30.04 41.97
CA PHE A 15 -30.23 30.52 40.61
C PHE A 15 -28.72 30.73 40.36
N PHE A 16 -28.01 31.31 41.35
CA PHE A 16 -26.55 31.43 41.26
C PHE A 16 -25.85 30.07 41.26
N LEU A 17 -26.33 29.09 42.03
CA LEU A 17 -25.77 27.74 42.02
C LEU A 17 -25.93 27.07 40.66
N ILE A 18 -27.10 27.20 40.04
CA ILE A 18 -27.36 26.67 38.68
C ILE A 18 -26.44 27.31 37.64
N ILE A 19 -26.28 28.63 37.68
CA ILE A 19 -25.36 29.36 36.78
C ILE A 19 -23.93 28.88 36.99
N LEU A 20 -23.49 28.68 38.23
CA LEU A 20 -22.15 28.24 38.55
C LEU A 20 -21.92 26.82 38.01
N LEU A 21 -22.91 25.92 38.16
CA LEU A 21 -22.82 24.52 37.61
C LEU A 21 -22.76 24.51 36.08
N ILE A 22 -23.54 25.39 35.41
CA ILE A 22 -23.49 25.53 33.96
C ILE A 22 -22.12 26.05 33.51
N LEU A 23 -21.58 27.07 34.22
CA LEU A 23 -20.24 27.59 33.92
C LEU A 23 -19.14 26.52 34.12
N LEU A 24 -19.20 25.74 35.18
CA LEU A 24 -18.28 24.64 35.44
C LEU A 24 -18.37 23.58 34.34
N PHE A 25 -19.57 23.24 33.88
CA PHE A 25 -19.76 22.31 32.78
C PHE A 25 -19.14 22.84 31.47
N ILE A 26 -19.39 24.09 31.12
CA ILE A 26 -18.82 24.76 29.94
C ILE A 26 -17.28 24.79 30.00
N VAL A 27 -16.73 25.15 31.18
CA VAL A 27 -15.27 25.17 31.35
C VAL A 27 -14.68 23.76 31.25
N SER A 28 -15.33 22.76 31.85
CA SER A 28 -14.90 21.36 31.74
C SER A 28 -14.90 20.86 30.27
N ASP A 29 -15.96 21.20 29.52
CA ASP A 29 -16.07 20.83 28.09
C ASP A 29 -15.00 21.54 27.24
N LEU A 30 -14.75 22.84 27.48
CA LEU A 30 -13.69 23.60 26.84
C LEU A 30 -12.30 23.04 27.14
N VAL A 31 -12.03 22.58 28.36
CA VAL A 31 -10.76 21.99 28.77
C VAL A 31 -10.59 20.62 28.08
N ASN A 32 -11.62 19.78 28.09
CA ASN A 32 -11.59 18.48 27.43
C ASN A 32 -11.37 18.61 25.91
N ASN A 33 -12.05 19.57 25.27
CA ASN A 33 -11.87 19.84 23.84
C ASN A 33 -10.46 20.38 23.53
N ARG A 34 -9.86 21.17 24.41
CA ARG A 34 -8.46 21.61 24.25
C ARG A 34 -7.46 20.45 24.42
N VAL A 35 -7.69 19.58 25.39
CA VAL A 35 -6.86 18.39 25.60
C VAL A 35 -6.94 17.45 24.39
N LEU A 36 -8.14 17.19 23.87
CA LEU A 36 -8.36 16.41 22.65
C LEU A 36 -7.69 17.07 21.44
N LEU A 37 -7.84 18.38 21.27
CA LEU A 37 -7.21 19.12 20.17
C LEU A 37 -5.68 19.10 20.27
N ASN A 38 -5.12 19.25 21.47
CA ASN A 38 -3.68 19.16 21.66
C ASN A 38 -3.15 17.75 21.41
N LYS A 39 -3.87 16.72 21.88
CA LYS A 39 -3.53 15.32 21.59
C LYS A 39 -3.58 15.04 20.09
N PHE A 40 -4.62 15.50 19.41
CA PHE A 40 -4.73 15.42 17.95
C PHE A 40 -3.59 16.17 17.24
N LYS A 41 -3.23 17.38 17.71
CA LYS A 41 -2.10 18.15 17.17
C LYS A 41 -0.76 17.43 17.37
N GLU A 42 -0.53 16.78 18.52
CA GLU A 42 0.70 16.02 18.77
C GLU A 42 0.71 14.72 17.95
N GLU A 43 -0.42 14.05 17.78
CA GLU A 43 -0.57 12.89 16.89
C GLU A 43 -0.31 13.30 15.42
N VAL A 44 -0.91 14.40 14.97
CA VAL A 44 -0.69 14.98 13.64
C VAL A 44 0.78 15.39 13.48
N LYS A 45 1.40 16.02 14.49
CA LYS A 45 2.80 16.43 14.45
C LYS A 45 3.75 15.22 14.46
N ALA A 46 3.41 14.14 15.16
CA ALA A 46 4.15 12.88 15.13
C ALA A 46 3.99 12.16 13.77
N GLU A 47 2.81 12.26 13.14
CA GLU A 47 2.59 11.84 11.75
C GLU A 47 3.28 12.77 10.74
N LEU A 48 3.48 14.03 11.11
CA LEU A 48 4.04 15.08 10.31
C LEU A 48 5.56 15.28 10.54
N SER A 49 6.29 14.33 11.17
CA SER A 49 7.75 14.44 11.22
C SER A 49 8.32 14.32 9.79
N ASP A 50 9.19 15.23 9.41
CA ASP A 50 9.83 15.27 8.07
C ASP A 50 10.68 14.02 7.80
N ASP A 51 10.87 13.18 8.81
CA ASP A 51 11.62 11.94 8.81
C ASP A 51 10.84 10.72 8.32
N ASN A 52 9.52 10.85 8.09
CA ASN A 52 8.68 9.74 7.68
C ASN A 52 8.76 9.52 6.17
N LEU A 53 9.17 8.31 5.72
CA LEU A 53 9.36 8.04 4.29
C LEU A 53 8.07 8.23 3.47
N THR A 54 6.92 7.81 3.98
CA THR A 54 5.64 8.01 3.27
C THR A 54 5.38 9.48 3.02
N ARG A 55 5.60 10.32 4.03
CA ARG A 55 5.41 11.76 3.91
C ARG A 55 6.42 12.40 2.97
N TYR A 56 7.68 11.99 3.06
CA TYR A 56 8.71 12.43 2.13
C TYR A 56 8.30 12.14 0.68
N LEU A 57 7.86 10.91 0.40
CA LEU A 57 7.41 10.50 -0.93
C LEU A 57 6.20 11.30 -1.43
N ILE A 58 5.21 11.52 -0.57
CA ILE A 58 4.00 12.28 -0.92
C ILE A 58 4.33 13.76 -1.11
N GLY A 59 5.12 14.36 -0.21
CA GLY A 59 5.48 15.77 -0.27
C GLY A 59 6.33 16.14 -1.49
N HIS A 60 7.09 15.18 -2.04
CA HIS A 60 7.92 15.36 -3.22
C HIS A 60 7.41 14.56 -4.42
N SER A 61 6.14 14.19 -4.42
CA SER A 61 5.56 13.26 -5.42
C SER A 61 5.77 13.73 -6.87
N GLU A 62 5.63 15.01 -7.15
CA GLU A 62 5.81 15.58 -8.48
C GLU A 62 7.27 15.45 -8.97
N GLU A 63 8.24 15.78 -8.11
CA GLU A 63 9.68 15.67 -8.41
C GLU A 63 10.12 14.21 -8.58
N LEU A 64 9.54 13.32 -7.80
CA LEU A 64 9.88 11.90 -7.78
C LEU A 64 9.14 11.10 -8.86
N GLY A 65 8.20 11.69 -9.57
CA GLY A 65 7.41 11.00 -10.59
C GLY A 65 6.37 10.03 -10.01
N LEU A 66 5.86 10.31 -8.81
CA LEU A 66 4.70 9.62 -8.25
C LEU A 66 3.42 10.30 -8.76
N VAL A 67 2.52 9.50 -9.26
CA VAL A 67 1.20 9.97 -9.70
C VAL A 67 0.17 9.69 -8.63
N TYR A 68 -0.57 10.73 -8.27
CA TYR A 68 -1.68 10.62 -7.35
C TYR A 68 -2.94 10.13 -8.07
N HIS A 69 -3.55 9.09 -7.52
CA HIS A 69 -4.80 8.48 -8.00
C HIS A 69 -5.95 8.95 -7.11
N ASP A 70 -6.48 10.13 -7.43
CA ASP A 70 -7.66 10.67 -6.78
C ASP A 70 -8.88 9.80 -7.07
N SER A 71 -9.67 9.48 -6.05
CA SER A 71 -10.91 8.70 -6.19
C SER A 71 -11.97 9.35 -7.09
N SER A 72 -11.86 10.64 -7.37
CA SER A 72 -12.71 11.36 -8.33
C SER A 72 -12.28 11.20 -9.78
N LEU A 73 -11.06 10.71 -10.05
CA LEU A 73 -10.57 10.49 -11.42
C LEU A 73 -11.24 9.27 -12.05
N SER A 74 -11.86 9.46 -13.20
CA SER A 74 -12.60 8.41 -13.92
C SER A 74 -11.73 7.23 -14.39
N GLU A 75 -10.43 7.43 -14.55
CA GLU A 75 -9.47 6.45 -15.07
C GLU A 75 -8.33 6.18 -14.07
N GLY A 76 -8.43 6.70 -12.86
CA GLY A 76 -7.47 6.47 -11.77
C GLY A 76 -7.73 5.16 -11.04
N ALA A 77 -6.86 4.82 -10.08
CA ALA A 77 -7.03 3.63 -9.25
C ALA A 77 -8.15 3.76 -8.20
N LEU A 78 -8.77 4.91 -8.06
CA LEU A 78 -9.88 5.22 -7.13
C LEU A 78 -9.58 4.93 -5.64
N ASP A 79 -8.30 4.86 -5.26
CA ASP A 79 -7.87 4.47 -3.92
C ASP A 79 -7.06 5.54 -3.19
N ASN A 80 -7.01 6.76 -3.73
CA ASN A 80 -6.27 7.89 -3.17
C ASN A 80 -4.79 7.55 -2.90
N SER A 81 -4.20 6.74 -3.75
CA SER A 81 -2.81 6.29 -3.65
C SER A 81 -1.86 7.11 -4.51
N TYR A 82 -0.57 6.98 -4.24
CA TYR A 82 0.53 7.52 -5.04
C TYR A 82 1.31 6.36 -5.65
N ARG A 83 1.52 6.33 -6.95
CA ARG A 83 2.25 5.26 -7.65
C ARG A 83 3.35 5.79 -8.55
N TYR A 84 4.49 5.11 -8.53
CA TYR A 84 5.58 5.36 -9.48
C TYR A 84 5.24 4.86 -10.88
N ILE A 85 5.45 5.71 -11.88
CA ILE A 85 5.25 5.41 -13.28
C ILE A 85 6.53 5.63 -14.09
N GLY A 86 6.60 5.06 -15.29
CA GLY A 86 7.65 5.36 -16.25
C GLY A 86 8.66 4.24 -16.48
N ALA A 87 9.69 4.55 -17.25
CA ALA A 87 10.69 3.56 -17.66
C ALA A 87 11.68 3.24 -16.55
N ASN A 88 12.09 4.22 -15.78
CA ASN A 88 13.11 4.05 -14.74
C ASN A 88 13.04 5.16 -13.68
N PRO A 89 11.98 5.21 -12.85
CA PRO A 89 11.89 6.16 -11.76
C PRO A 89 12.93 5.88 -10.68
N ASN A 90 13.29 6.91 -9.91
CA ASN A 90 14.13 6.79 -8.72
C ASN A 90 13.29 6.31 -7.53
N ASN A 91 13.04 5.00 -7.47
CA ASN A 91 12.16 4.36 -6.49
C ASN A 91 12.82 3.15 -5.80
N TYR A 92 14.15 3.09 -5.80
CA TYR A 92 14.87 2.04 -5.09
C TYR A 92 14.88 2.29 -3.59
N ILE A 93 14.70 1.21 -2.83
CA ILE A 93 14.79 1.19 -1.36
C ILE A 93 15.66 0.01 -0.93
N CYS A 94 16.51 0.24 0.07
CA CYS A 94 17.28 -0.81 0.71
C CYS A 94 16.47 -1.39 1.87
N PHE A 95 16.20 -2.67 1.83
CA PHE A 95 15.42 -3.35 2.87
C PHE A 95 16.09 -4.66 3.31
N GLY A 96 16.16 -4.87 4.64
CA GLY A 96 16.80 -6.05 5.23
C GLY A 96 18.31 -5.93 5.39
N SER A 97 18.87 -4.70 5.37
CA SER A 97 20.29 -4.47 5.61
C SER A 97 20.58 -3.03 6.06
N ASP A 98 21.37 -2.90 7.12
CA ASP A 98 21.90 -1.62 7.64
C ASP A 98 23.29 -1.29 7.07
N ALA A 99 23.85 -2.11 6.19
CA ALA A 99 25.15 -1.86 5.57
C ALA A 99 25.19 -0.52 4.85
N THR A 100 26.28 0.24 4.97
CA THR A 100 26.45 1.57 4.35
C THR A 100 26.15 1.55 2.85
N THR A 101 26.65 0.54 2.14
CA THR A 101 26.28 0.27 0.75
C THR A 101 25.21 -0.80 0.75
N CYS A 102 24.07 -0.54 0.10
CA CYS A 102 22.99 -1.51 0.02
C CYS A 102 23.43 -2.74 -0.77
N PRO A 103 23.43 -3.95 -0.17
CA PRO A 103 23.71 -5.16 -0.93
C PRO A 103 22.67 -5.36 -2.06
N THR A 104 23.08 -5.85 -3.20
CA THR A 104 22.20 -6.08 -4.35
C THR A 104 20.98 -6.94 -4.01
N ASN A 105 21.17 -7.93 -3.13
CA ASN A 105 20.08 -8.79 -2.64
C ASN A 105 19.12 -8.07 -1.68
N ASN A 106 19.42 -6.85 -1.26
CA ASN A 106 18.57 -6.04 -0.38
C ASN A 106 17.92 -4.86 -1.11
N LEU A 107 18.08 -4.80 -2.45
CA LEU A 107 17.40 -3.81 -3.27
C LEU A 107 15.97 -4.23 -3.57
N TYR A 108 15.06 -3.34 -3.25
CA TYR A 108 13.65 -3.37 -3.59
C TYR A 108 13.29 -2.12 -4.37
N ARG A 109 12.10 -2.10 -4.95
CA ARG A 109 11.55 -0.92 -5.62
C ARG A 109 10.19 -0.60 -5.05
N ILE A 110 9.93 0.67 -4.80
CA ILE A 110 8.65 1.15 -4.28
C ILE A 110 7.67 1.20 -5.43
N ILE A 111 6.55 0.48 -5.32
CA ILE A 111 5.41 0.56 -6.23
C ILE A 111 4.66 1.87 -5.98
N GLY A 112 4.44 2.18 -4.71
CA GLY A 112 3.75 3.40 -4.32
C GLY A 112 3.42 3.47 -2.84
N VAL A 113 2.71 4.53 -2.47
CA VAL A 113 2.05 4.69 -1.18
C VAL A 113 0.57 4.37 -1.36
N ILE A 114 0.13 3.27 -0.80
CA ILE A 114 -1.22 2.71 -0.96
C ILE A 114 -1.82 2.46 0.41
N ASP A 115 -2.96 3.05 0.71
CA ASP A 115 -3.62 2.94 2.01
C ASP A 115 -2.66 3.31 3.18
N GLY A 116 -1.89 4.40 2.99
CA GLY A 116 -0.91 4.89 3.97
C GLY A 116 0.28 3.97 4.23
N LYS A 117 0.46 2.90 3.44
CA LYS A 117 1.56 1.94 3.52
C LYS A 117 2.44 2.04 2.27
N ILE A 118 3.71 1.71 2.41
CA ILE A 118 4.65 1.69 1.28
C ILE A 118 4.65 0.29 0.68
N LYS A 119 4.11 0.14 -0.52
CA LYS A 119 4.15 -1.13 -1.25
C LYS A 119 5.47 -1.27 -1.99
N VAL A 120 6.19 -2.36 -1.75
CA VAL A 120 7.49 -2.62 -2.37
C VAL A 120 7.49 -3.96 -3.08
N VAL A 121 8.33 -4.07 -4.11
CA VAL A 121 8.60 -5.30 -4.84
C VAL A 121 10.10 -5.56 -4.89
N LYS A 122 10.51 -6.81 -4.79
CA LYS A 122 11.91 -7.20 -4.97
C LYS A 122 12.44 -6.74 -6.32
N ASN A 123 13.60 -6.07 -6.35
CA ASN A 123 14.16 -5.55 -7.61
C ASN A 123 14.44 -6.66 -8.63
N THR A 124 15.04 -7.75 -8.20
CA THR A 124 15.31 -8.94 -9.01
C THR A 124 14.49 -10.11 -8.51
N ALA A 125 14.20 -11.08 -9.37
CA ALA A 125 13.58 -12.32 -8.95
C ALA A 125 14.49 -13.08 -7.96
N ILE A 126 13.87 -13.77 -7.00
CA ILE A 126 14.61 -14.58 -6.00
C ILE A 126 14.77 -16.02 -6.41
N SER A 127 13.87 -16.53 -7.23
CA SER A 127 13.91 -17.90 -7.78
C SER A 127 12.96 -18.04 -8.96
N SER A 128 13.06 -19.17 -9.65
CA SER A 128 12.07 -19.64 -10.62
C SER A 128 11.42 -20.91 -10.07
N GLN A 129 10.09 -20.88 -9.90
CA GLN A 129 9.35 -22.03 -9.39
C GLN A 129 7.91 -22.02 -9.85
N ALA A 130 7.24 -23.18 -9.71
CA ALA A 130 5.82 -23.29 -9.94
C ALA A 130 5.03 -22.40 -8.96
N TYR A 131 3.95 -21.81 -9.44
CA TYR A 131 3.02 -21.08 -8.55
C TYR A 131 2.45 -22.03 -7.49
N SER A 132 2.04 -23.23 -7.94
CA SER A 132 1.58 -24.30 -7.08
C SER A 132 2.14 -25.65 -7.59
N SER A 133 2.56 -26.51 -6.68
CA SER A 133 2.96 -27.89 -7.00
C SER A 133 1.76 -28.79 -7.29
N SER A 134 0.56 -28.39 -6.85
CA SER A 134 -0.72 -28.99 -7.22
C SER A 134 -1.37 -28.20 -8.35
N ALA A 135 -2.23 -28.84 -9.14
CA ALA A 135 -3.02 -28.16 -10.18
C ALA A 135 -4.15 -27.31 -9.58
N SER A 136 -3.81 -26.42 -8.63
CA SER A 136 -4.75 -25.52 -7.97
C SER A 136 -4.17 -24.11 -7.92
N ASN A 137 -4.94 -23.13 -8.36
CA ASN A 137 -4.59 -21.72 -8.35
C ASN A 137 -5.02 -20.96 -7.08
N VAL A 138 -5.43 -21.67 -6.05
CA VAL A 138 -5.73 -21.08 -4.74
C VAL A 138 -4.43 -20.62 -4.10
N TYR A 139 -4.25 -19.30 -3.97
CA TYR A 139 -2.99 -18.72 -3.52
C TYR A 139 -2.59 -19.17 -2.12
N GLU A 140 -3.52 -19.19 -1.16
CA GLU A 140 -3.26 -19.54 0.23
C GLU A 140 -2.67 -20.95 0.42
N THR A 141 -3.00 -21.89 -0.46
CA THR A 141 -2.50 -23.28 -0.43
C THR A 141 -1.38 -23.54 -1.43
N SER A 142 -0.93 -22.50 -2.15
CA SER A 142 0.09 -22.62 -3.18
C SER A 142 1.50 -22.78 -2.60
N SER A 143 2.39 -23.40 -3.39
CA SER A 143 3.80 -23.52 -3.03
C SER A 143 4.49 -22.17 -2.88
N ILE A 144 4.09 -21.17 -3.71
CA ILE A 144 4.62 -19.80 -3.63
C ILE A 144 4.21 -19.15 -2.31
N TYR A 145 2.94 -19.23 -1.91
CA TYR A 145 2.49 -18.66 -0.64
C TYR A 145 3.29 -19.23 0.55
N ASN A 146 3.41 -20.55 0.59
CA ASN A 146 4.16 -21.22 1.65
C ASN A 146 5.62 -20.76 1.70
N TYR A 147 6.30 -20.73 0.55
CA TYR A 147 7.68 -20.28 0.45
C TYR A 147 7.82 -18.80 0.90
N LEU A 148 6.95 -17.91 0.41
CA LEU A 148 7.03 -16.46 0.70
C LEU A 148 6.74 -16.11 2.16
N ASN A 149 5.77 -16.78 2.78
CA ASN A 149 5.37 -16.45 4.15
C ASN A 149 6.05 -17.28 5.25
N ASN A 150 6.86 -18.27 4.87
CA ASN A 150 7.72 -19.02 5.78
C ASN A 150 9.21 -18.79 5.47
N GLU A 151 9.75 -19.37 4.41
CA GLU A 151 11.20 -19.34 4.15
C GLU A 151 11.71 -17.92 3.87
N PHE A 152 11.10 -17.22 2.90
CA PHE A 152 11.53 -15.87 2.53
C PHE A 152 11.32 -14.89 3.67
N LEU A 153 10.15 -14.88 4.31
CA LEU A 153 9.85 -13.97 5.42
C LEU A 153 10.78 -14.20 6.62
N ASN A 154 11.08 -15.44 6.93
CA ASN A 154 11.97 -15.81 8.04
C ASN A 154 13.46 -15.62 7.73
N SER A 155 13.81 -15.29 6.49
CA SER A 155 15.19 -14.89 6.14
C SER A 155 15.57 -13.49 6.63
N PHE A 156 14.59 -12.68 7.04
CA PHE A 156 14.84 -11.37 7.63
C PHE A 156 15.04 -11.46 9.14
N GLU A 157 15.90 -10.61 9.67
CA GLU A 157 15.97 -10.34 11.11
C GLU A 157 14.64 -9.78 11.63
N ASP A 158 14.40 -9.92 12.93
CA ASP A 158 13.11 -9.61 13.56
C ASP A 158 12.68 -8.14 13.34
N SER A 159 13.60 -7.18 13.43
CA SER A 159 13.31 -5.77 13.21
C SER A 159 12.73 -5.53 11.80
N TRP A 160 13.43 -6.04 10.77
CA TRP A 160 13.00 -5.94 9.37
C TRP A 160 11.70 -6.69 9.10
N ARG A 161 11.56 -7.90 9.67
CA ARG A 161 10.34 -8.70 9.54
C ARG A 161 9.13 -8.01 10.17
N ASN A 162 9.32 -7.27 11.27
CA ASN A 162 8.26 -6.52 11.96
C ASN A 162 7.86 -5.25 11.19
N ALA A 163 8.75 -4.68 10.39
CA ALA A 163 8.43 -3.56 9.50
C ALA A 163 7.49 -3.95 8.35
N ILE A 164 7.43 -5.26 8.01
CA ILE A 164 6.48 -5.80 7.03
C ILE A 164 5.12 -5.98 7.72
N VAL A 165 4.12 -5.24 7.25
CA VAL A 165 2.77 -5.29 7.83
C VAL A 165 1.94 -6.43 7.24
N ASN A 166 1.10 -7.02 8.07
CA ASN A 166 0.08 -7.95 7.60
C ASN A 166 -0.98 -7.15 6.83
N SER A 167 -1.29 -7.56 5.61
CA SER A 167 -2.19 -6.84 4.72
C SER A 167 -3.17 -7.79 4.05
N ASN A 168 -4.35 -7.29 3.71
CA ASN A 168 -5.31 -8.05 2.94
C ASN A 168 -4.89 -8.09 1.47
N TRP A 169 -4.71 -9.30 0.95
CA TRP A 169 -4.42 -9.55 -0.45
C TRP A 169 -5.66 -10.12 -1.12
N TYR A 170 -6.21 -9.41 -2.12
CA TYR A 170 -7.33 -9.91 -2.91
C TYR A 170 -6.82 -10.96 -3.89
N VAL A 171 -7.32 -12.17 -3.76
CA VAL A 171 -6.82 -13.35 -4.50
C VAL A 171 -7.90 -14.00 -5.35
N GLY A 172 -9.05 -13.34 -5.52
CA GLY A 172 -10.14 -13.83 -6.37
C GLY A 172 -9.82 -13.81 -7.86
N GLY A 173 -8.93 -12.89 -8.27
CA GLY A 173 -8.54 -12.72 -9.66
C GLY A 173 -9.69 -12.33 -10.60
N PHE A 174 -9.46 -12.50 -11.88
CA PHE A 174 -10.47 -12.22 -12.92
C PHE A 174 -10.43 -13.27 -14.05
N SER A 175 -11.48 -13.28 -14.87
CA SER A 175 -11.64 -14.28 -15.93
C SER A 175 -10.67 -14.08 -17.09
N SER A 176 -10.21 -15.18 -17.69
CA SER A 176 -9.41 -15.12 -18.94
C SER A 176 -10.14 -14.53 -20.13
N SER A 177 -11.47 -14.50 -20.09
CA SER A 177 -12.29 -13.82 -21.09
C SER A 177 -12.34 -12.30 -20.90
N TYR A 178 -11.82 -11.78 -19.78
CA TYR A 178 -11.71 -10.34 -19.56
C TYR A 178 -10.60 -9.76 -20.45
N SER A 179 -11.00 -9.09 -21.52
CA SER A 179 -10.11 -8.68 -22.60
C SER A 179 -9.59 -7.26 -22.48
N SER A 180 -9.79 -6.58 -21.35
CA SER A 180 -9.27 -5.24 -21.18
C SER A 180 -7.76 -5.26 -20.94
N ASN A 181 -7.05 -4.37 -21.62
CA ASN A 181 -5.65 -4.09 -21.41
C ASN A 181 -5.40 -2.71 -20.79
N LYS A 182 -6.46 -2.05 -20.30
CA LYS A 182 -6.39 -0.76 -19.64
C LYS A 182 -6.16 -0.94 -18.14
N ALA A 183 -5.27 -0.14 -17.55
CA ALA A 183 -4.90 -0.23 -16.15
C ALA A 183 -6.11 -0.11 -15.21
N PHE A 184 -6.97 0.89 -15.44
CA PHE A 184 -8.18 1.10 -14.64
C PHE A 184 -9.12 -0.13 -14.62
N ASN A 185 -9.38 -0.70 -15.80
CA ASN A 185 -10.29 -1.83 -15.90
C ASN A 185 -9.75 -3.09 -15.20
N ILE A 186 -8.44 -3.32 -15.30
CA ILE A 186 -7.80 -4.43 -14.58
C ILE A 186 -7.85 -4.19 -13.07
N TYR A 187 -7.52 -2.98 -12.63
CA TYR A 187 -7.60 -2.62 -11.21
C TYR A 187 -9.01 -2.84 -10.65
N ASP A 188 -10.04 -2.42 -11.38
CA ASP A 188 -11.42 -2.46 -10.92
C ASP A 188 -11.92 -3.88 -10.64
N VAL A 189 -11.55 -4.85 -11.49
CA VAL A 189 -11.93 -6.25 -11.32
C VAL A 189 -10.99 -7.04 -10.40
N GLU A 190 -9.76 -6.55 -10.16
CA GLU A 190 -8.75 -7.24 -9.36
C GLU A 190 -8.79 -6.80 -7.90
N VAL A 191 -8.82 -5.51 -7.63
CA VAL A 191 -8.76 -4.92 -6.28
C VAL A 191 -9.74 -3.77 -6.06
N GLY A 192 -10.40 -3.27 -7.11
CA GLY A 192 -11.33 -2.15 -7.09
C GLY A 192 -12.76 -2.55 -6.70
N ASN A 193 -13.74 -1.84 -7.25
CA ASN A 193 -15.13 -1.98 -6.85
C ASN A 193 -15.81 -3.26 -7.36
N ASN A 194 -15.37 -3.80 -8.51
CA ASN A 194 -15.92 -5.00 -9.14
C ASN A 194 -15.06 -6.25 -8.85
N ARG A 195 -14.16 -6.20 -7.87
CA ARG A 195 -13.37 -7.36 -7.45
C ARG A 195 -14.21 -8.46 -6.80
N SER A 196 -13.66 -9.66 -6.78
CA SER A 196 -14.15 -10.71 -5.87
C SER A 196 -13.79 -10.37 -4.42
N ASP A 197 -14.67 -10.66 -3.48
CA ASP A 197 -14.41 -10.47 -2.04
C ASP A 197 -13.46 -11.51 -1.44
N THR A 198 -12.88 -12.39 -2.26
CA THR A 198 -11.91 -13.38 -1.80
C THR A 198 -10.57 -12.71 -1.49
N TYR A 199 -10.19 -12.69 -0.24
CA TYR A 199 -8.89 -12.16 0.22
C TYR A 199 -8.27 -13.05 1.29
N ILE A 200 -6.96 -12.88 1.48
CA ILE A 200 -6.21 -13.47 2.58
C ILE A 200 -5.43 -12.40 3.32
N ALA A 201 -5.21 -12.60 4.61
CA ALA A 201 -4.33 -11.77 5.42
C ALA A 201 -2.93 -12.41 5.42
N ALA A 202 -1.95 -11.74 4.83
CA ALA A 202 -0.58 -12.23 4.74
C ALA A 202 0.44 -11.09 4.75
N LYS A 203 1.68 -11.36 5.16
CA LYS A 203 2.77 -10.39 5.11
C LYS A 203 3.32 -10.22 3.69
N VAL A 204 3.49 -11.32 2.95
CA VAL A 204 4.16 -11.31 1.65
C VAL A 204 3.25 -11.91 0.58
N GLY A 205 3.13 -11.20 -0.53
CA GLY A 205 2.45 -11.63 -1.73
C GLY A 205 3.33 -11.50 -2.97
N LEU A 206 2.70 -11.43 -4.13
CA LEU A 206 3.29 -11.05 -5.40
C LEU A 206 2.62 -9.78 -5.90
N MET A 207 3.18 -9.16 -6.95
CA MET A 207 2.52 -8.04 -7.61
C MET A 207 1.13 -8.44 -8.13
N TYR A 208 0.23 -7.48 -8.11
CA TYR A 208 -0.99 -7.53 -8.90
C TYR A 208 -0.70 -7.23 -10.38
N VAL A 209 -1.56 -7.71 -11.26
CA VAL A 209 -1.54 -7.27 -12.66
C VAL A 209 -1.75 -5.76 -12.76
N SER A 210 -2.60 -5.20 -11.91
CA SER A 210 -2.86 -3.76 -11.84
C SER A 210 -1.64 -2.96 -11.37
N ASP A 211 -0.78 -3.49 -10.49
CA ASP A 211 0.49 -2.82 -10.13
C ASP A 211 1.36 -2.62 -11.37
N TYR A 212 1.45 -3.64 -12.22
CA TYR A 212 2.20 -3.59 -13.47
C TYR A 212 1.56 -2.64 -14.48
N ALA A 213 0.23 -2.69 -14.59
CA ALA A 213 -0.51 -1.86 -15.53
C ALA A 213 -0.34 -0.36 -15.25
N TYR A 214 -0.37 0.05 -13.97
CA TYR A 214 -0.17 1.44 -13.57
C TYR A 214 1.29 1.91 -13.60
N ALA A 215 2.26 1.02 -13.70
CA ALA A 215 3.67 1.39 -13.76
C ALA A 215 4.11 1.95 -15.14
N THR A 216 3.25 1.89 -16.14
CA THR A 216 3.51 2.40 -17.50
C THR A 216 3.25 3.90 -17.57
N VAL A 217 4.05 4.63 -18.38
CA VAL A 217 3.74 6.03 -18.71
C VAL A 217 2.48 6.08 -19.56
N THR A 218 1.40 6.57 -19.00
CA THR A 218 0.20 6.93 -19.76
C THR A 218 -0.26 8.31 -19.34
N THR A 219 -0.63 9.13 -20.30
CA THR A 219 -1.14 10.48 -20.02
C THR A 219 -2.55 10.45 -19.39
N ASN A 220 -3.25 9.32 -19.47
CA ASN A 220 -4.64 9.19 -19.02
C ASN A 220 -4.94 7.85 -18.33
N TYR A 221 -3.95 7.10 -17.86
CA TYR A 221 -4.12 5.76 -17.22
C TYR A 221 -4.91 4.74 -18.07
N VAL A 222 -5.02 4.99 -19.37
CA VAL A 222 -5.89 4.27 -20.32
C VAL A 222 -5.07 3.53 -21.37
N GLY A 223 -3.74 3.59 -21.30
CA GLY A 223 -2.87 2.94 -22.24
C GLY A 223 -2.84 1.42 -22.10
N PRO A 224 -2.48 0.70 -23.16
CA PRO A 224 -2.35 -0.75 -23.09
C PRO A 224 -1.25 -1.16 -22.12
N ILE A 225 -1.47 -2.27 -21.44
CA ILE A 225 -0.44 -2.93 -20.63
C ILE A 225 0.65 -3.42 -21.59
N ASN A 226 1.84 -2.85 -21.51
CA ASN A 226 2.98 -3.26 -22.32
C ASN A 226 4.31 -3.08 -21.57
N GLY A 227 5.36 -3.74 -22.02
CA GLY A 227 6.70 -3.67 -21.44
C GLY A 227 7.48 -2.41 -21.76
N ASN A 228 7.04 -1.62 -22.73
CA ASN A 228 7.73 -0.41 -23.11
C ASN A 228 7.45 0.70 -22.08
N SER A 229 8.52 1.33 -21.60
CA SER A 229 8.41 2.40 -20.59
C SER A 229 7.76 1.96 -19.27
N ASN A 230 7.90 0.69 -18.90
CA ASN A 230 7.39 0.12 -17.66
C ASN A 230 8.55 -0.40 -16.81
N TRP A 231 8.82 0.26 -15.71
CA TRP A 231 9.93 -0.06 -14.82
C TRP A 231 9.79 -1.41 -14.09
N LEU A 232 8.58 -1.98 -14.01
CA LEU A 232 8.35 -3.32 -13.44
C LEU A 232 8.70 -4.44 -14.42
N HIS A 233 8.82 -4.14 -15.73
CA HIS A 233 9.23 -5.11 -16.72
C HIS A 233 10.71 -5.49 -16.55
N ASN A 234 10.98 -6.78 -16.42
CA ASN A 234 12.31 -7.32 -16.15
C ASN A 234 12.82 -8.32 -17.22
N ASN A 235 12.17 -8.37 -18.40
CA ASN A 235 12.49 -9.28 -19.50
C ASN A 235 12.44 -10.78 -19.12
N GLN A 236 11.64 -11.14 -18.12
CA GLN A 236 11.49 -12.51 -17.64
C GLN A 236 10.02 -12.86 -17.44
N ASN A 237 9.66 -14.11 -17.66
CA ASN A 237 8.35 -14.60 -17.29
C ASN A 237 8.22 -14.59 -15.76
N THR A 238 7.28 -13.79 -15.22
CA THR A 238 7.16 -13.54 -13.78
C THR A 238 5.71 -13.72 -13.33
N TRP A 239 5.47 -14.52 -12.29
CA TRP A 239 4.15 -14.73 -11.73
C TRP A 239 3.59 -13.45 -11.08
N PHE A 240 2.30 -13.20 -11.30
CA PHE A 240 1.46 -12.33 -10.49
C PHE A 240 0.75 -13.13 -9.39
N ILE A 241 0.22 -12.45 -8.38
CA ILE A 241 -0.65 -13.08 -7.38
C ILE A 241 -2.01 -13.48 -7.96
N THR A 242 -2.39 -12.86 -9.06
CA THR A 242 -3.70 -12.88 -9.68
C THR A 242 -3.99 -14.22 -10.35
N ARG A 243 -4.97 -14.95 -9.85
CA ARG A 243 -5.43 -16.17 -10.48
C ARG A 243 -6.35 -15.89 -11.67
N VAL A 244 -6.52 -16.87 -12.55
CA VAL A 244 -7.56 -16.86 -13.58
C VAL A 244 -8.84 -17.43 -12.97
N SER A 245 -9.87 -16.60 -12.76
CA SER A 245 -11.03 -16.98 -11.94
C SER A 245 -11.96 -18.04 -12.57
N ASN A 246 -11.91 -18.23 -13.88
CA ASN A 246 -12.69 -19.25 -14.61
C ASN A 246 -11.88 -20.52 -14.92
N TYR A 247 -10.73 -20.71 -14.30
CA TYR A 247 -9.93 -21.92 -14.31
C TYR A 247 -9.45 -22.23 -12.88
N ASP A 248 -9.32 -23.49 -12.56
CA ASP A 248 -8.83 -23.92 -11.24
C ASP A 248 -7.32 -24.08 -11.18
N ASP A 249 -6.66 -24.14 -12.33
CA ASP A 249 -5.24 -24.50 -12.50
C ASP A 249 -4.39 -23.43 -13.19
N ARG A 250 -4.89 -22.19 -13.34
CA ARG A 250 -4.19 -21.12 -14.06
C ARG A 250 -4.04 -19.87 -13.24
N ALA A 251 -2.89 -19.21 -13.39
CA ALA A 251 -2.62 -17.88 -12.88
C ALA A 251 -2.07 -16.96 -13.98
N TYR A 252 -2.19 -15.65 -13.77
CA TYR A 252 -1.59 -14.68 -14.67
C TYR A 252 -0.10 -14.53 -14.42
N TYR A 253 0.63 -14.26 -15.49
CA TYR A 253 2.06 -13.95 -15.44
C TYR A 253 2.41 -12.85 -16.45
N LEU A 254 3.47 -12.12 -16.16
CA LEU A 254 4.12 -11.21 -17.07
C LEU A 254 5.02 -12.02 -18.01
N THR A 255 4.86 -11.86 -19.31
CA THR A 255 5.77 -12.48 -20.27
C THR A 255 7.11 -11.75 -20.31
N ASN A 256 8.14 -12.41 -20.84
CA ASN A 256 9.44 -11.80 -21.09
C ASN A 256 9.40 -10.64 -22.12
N SER A 257 8.32 -10.52 -22.88
CA SER A 257 8.06 -9.39 -23.80
C SER A 257 7.26 -8.25 -23.16
N GLY A 258 6.87 -8.37 -21.89
CA GLY A 258 6.14 -7.33 -21.16
C GLY A 258 4.63 -7.33 -21.40
N THR A 259 4.06 -8.45 -21.87
CA THR A 259 2.61 -8.60 -22.05
C THR A 259 2.01 -9.49 -20.96
N LEU A 260 0.72 -9.31 -20.70
CA LEU A 260 -0.04 -10.18 -19.81
C LEU A 260 -0.41 -11.49 -20.50
N ALA A 261 -0.17 -12.61 -19.83
CA ALA A 261 -0.61 -13.93 -20.25
C ALA A 261 -1.02 -14.78 -19.04
N ASN A 262 -1.58 -15.95 -19.28
CA ASN A 262 -1.86 -16.92 -18.23
C ASN A 262 -1.31 -18.31 -18.60
N ASN A 263 -0.99 -19.08 -17.57
CA ASN A 263 -0.53 -20.45 -17.76
C ASN A 263 -0.92 -21.35 -16.58
N VAL A 264 -0.73 -22.65 -16.77
CA VAL A 264 -0.95 -23.61 -15.69
C VAL A 264 0.03 -23.36 -14.54
N VAL A 265 -0.46 -23.42 -13.34
CA VAL A 265 0.25 -23.06 -12.10
C VAL A 265 1.44 -23.95 -11.78
N THR A 266 1.54 -25.11 -12.43
CA THR A 266 2.69 -26.05 -12.30
C THR A 266 3.89 -25.64 -13.14
N THR A 267 3.75 -24.63 -14.01
CA THR A 267 4.89 -24.09 -14.78
C THR A 267 5.80 -23.28 -13.86
N ALA A 268 7.12 -23.38 -14.06
CA ALA A 268 8.09 -22.58 -13.31
C ALA A 268 8.33 -21.23 -13.98
N TYR A 269 8.02 -20.15 -13.29
CA TYR A 269 8.34 -18.76 -13.66
C TYR A 269 9.02 -18.04 -12.51
N GLN A 270 9.57 -16.87 -12.78
CA GLN A 270 10.25 -16.05 -11.79
C GLN A 270 9.25 -15.54 -10.74
N ILE A 271 9.72 -15.41 -9.50
CA ILE A 271 8.97 -14.81 -8.41
C ILE A 271 9.69 -13.57 -7.88
N ARG A 272 8.93 -12.50 -7.70
CA ARG A 272 9.38 -11.24 -7.12
C ARG A 272 8.50 -10.93 -5.91
N PRO A 273 8.96 -11.23 -4.69
CA PRO A 273 8.21 -10.94 -3.47
C PRO A 273 7.78 -9.47 -3.41
N THR A 274 6.54 -9.28 -3.03
CA THR A 274 5.90 -7.98 -2.88
C THR A 274 5.26 -7.90 -1.50
N PHE A 275 5.44 -6.79 -0.79
CA PHE A 275 4.88 -6.61 0.54
C PHE A 275 4.65 -5.14 0.85
N TYR A 276 3.93 -4.90 1.95
CA TYR A 276 3.67 -3.57 2.45
C TYR A 276 4.52 -3.29 3.67
N LEU A 277 5.18 -2.15 3.68
CA LEU A 277 5.91 -1.63 4.84
C LEU A 277 5.01 -0.68 5.63
N ASN A 278 5.27 -0.61 6.94
CA ASN A 278 4.64 0.39 7.78
C ASN A 278 4.90 1.80 7.23
N GLY A 279 3.85 2.55 6.98
CA GLY A 279 3.96 3.91 6.42
C GLY A 279 4.66 4.92 7.35
N ARG A 280 4.88 4.57 8.62
CA ARG A 280 5.55 5.44 9.61
C ARG A 280 7.05 5.17 9.76
N LEU A 281 7.65 4.35 8.89
CA LEU A 281 9.09 4.11 8.91
C LEU A 281 9.86 5.41 8.68
N ARG A 282 10.88 5.61 9.52
CA ARG A 282 11.71 6.81 9.45
C ARG A 282 12.57 6.78 8.19
N TYR A 283 12.53 7.86 7.43
CA TYR A 283 13.45 8.11 6.33
C TYR A 283 14.79 8.58 6.87
N VAL A 284 15.87 7.98 6.43
CA VAL A 284 17.24 8.30 6.89
C VAL A 284 18.02 9.04 5.82
N SER A 285 18.02 8.53 4.59
CA SER A 285 18.78 9.09 3.47
C SER A 285 18.44 8.42 2.15
N GLY A 286 19.09 8.86 1.08
CA GLY A 286 18.97 8.32 -0.27
C GLY A 286 17.99 9.13 -1.13
N ASP A 287 18.17 9.09 -2.43
CA ASP A 287 17.35 9.79 -3.43
C ASP A 287 16.50 8.83 -4.26
N GLY A 288 16.48 7.56 -3.88
CA GLY A 288 15.75 6.51 -4.58
C GLY A 288 16.41 6.03 -5.88
N SER A 289 17.60 6.51 -6.23
CA SER A 289 18.38 5.93 -7.32
C SER A 289 18.95 4.56 -6.93
N SER A 290 19.37 3.77 -7.92
CA SER A 290 19.99 2.47 -7.64
C SER A 290 21.33 2.59 -6.90
N ALA A 291 22.04 3.71 -7.06
CA ALA A 291 23.29 4.02 -6.38
C ALA A 291 23.08 4.56 -4.95
N SER A 292 21.95 5.23 -4.72
CA SER A 292 21.55 5.85 -3.46
C SER A 292 20.10 5.52 -3.12
N PRO A 293 19.78 4.24 -2.86
CA PRO A 293 18.40 3.83 -2.56
C PRO A 293 17.92 4.46 -1.24
N TYR A 294 16.64 4.69 -1.11
CA TYR A 294 16.05 5.14 0.15
C TYR A 294 16.50 4.23 1.30
N ARG A 295 16.93 4.85 2.39
CA ARG A 295 17.32 4.18 3.63
C ARG A 295 16.26 4.48 4.69
N ILE A 296 15.92 3.47 5.45
CA ILE A 296 14.93 3.55 6.52
C ILE A 296 15.49 2.98 7.80
N GLU A 297 14.98 3.46 8.90
CA GLU A 297 15.20 2.89 10.23
C GLU A 297 13.96 2.03 10.60
N VAL A 298 14.21 0.79 11.10
CA VAL A 298 13.19 -0.21 11.44
C VAL A 298 13.24 -0.60 12.93
#